data_0bcbec99049db8aab6171ef0804bb2f0
#
_entry.id   0bcbec99049db8aab6171ef0804bb2f0
#
_cell.length_a   1.000
_cell.length_b   1.000
_cell.length_c   1.000
_cell.angle_alpha   90.00
_cell.angle_beta   90.00
_cell.angle_gamma   90.00
#
_symmetry.space_group_name_H-M   'P 1'
#
loop_
_entity.id
_entity.type
_entity.pdbx_description
1 polymer ?
#
loop_
_entity_poly.entity_id
_entity_poly.type
_entity_poly.pdbx_seq_one_letter_code
_entity_poly.pdbx_strand_id
1 'polypeptide(L)'
;HHTFDIDQMGKDSFRHRQAGATEVLLSSENRWALMHELRDSLEPSLNELLSKLSPVDLVLIEGFKNEHCLKMEAFRVENNNQPLGQSANDIIALASNTTHPNLNLPIFDLDDTTEIANFILRKVDLK
;
A
#
# COMPACT_ATOMS: atom_id res chain seq x y z
N HIS A 1 6.04 4.36 -5.27
CA HIS A 1 6.69 4.08 -6.57
C HIS A 1 6.47 5.26 -7.51
N HIS A 2 7.50 5.70 -8.22
CA HIS A 2 7.38 6.79 -9.19
C HIS A 2 6.71 6.33 -10.49
N THR A 3 6.83 5.04 -10.83
CA THR A 3 6.18 4.41 -11.98
C THR A 3 5.90 2.95 -11.68
N PHE A 4 4.83 2.42 -12.25
CA PHE A 4 4.53 0.99 -12.28
C PHE A 4 3.79 0.65 -13.58
N ASP A 5 3.95 -0.57 -14.07
CA ASP A 5 3.26 -1.08 -15.24
C ASP A 5 2.44 -2.32 -14.86
N ILE A 6 1.16 -2.32 -15.23
CA ILE A 6 0.24 -3.46 -15.04
C ILE A 6 0.16 -4.29 -16.31
N ASP A 7 0.29 -3.65 -17.47
CA ASP A 7 0.23 -4.32 -18.76
C ASP A 7 1.63 -4.69 -19.31
N GLN A 8 1.64 -5.51 -20.32
CA GLN A 8 2.89 -5.97 -20.96
C GLN A 8 3.11 -5.25 -22.29
N MET A 9 4.36 -4.83 -22.54
CA MET A 9 4.78 -4.25 -23.81
C MET A 9 4.33 -5.11 -24.99
N GLY A 10 3.74 -4.49 -26.02
CA GLY A 10 3.28 -5.14 -27.24
C GLY A 10 1.88 -5.77 -27.16
N LYS A 11 1.23 -5.85 -25.99
CA LYS A 11 -0.16 -6.26 -25.86
C LYS A 11 -1.11 -5.12 -26.25
N ASP A 12 -2.35 -5.46 -26.57
CA ASP A 12 -3.32 -4.45 -27.05
C ASP A 12 -3.58 -3.35 -26.02
N SER A 13 -3.68 -3.67 -24.74
CA SER A 13 -3.79 -2.70 -23.66
C SER A 13 -2.64 -1.68 -23.66
N PHE A 14 -1.42 -2.15 -23.77
CA PHE A 14 -0.24 -1.30 -23.89
C PHE A 14 -0.31 -0.41 -25.14
N ARG A 15 -0.72 -0.97 -26.28
CA ARG A 15 -0.84 -0.22 -27.54
C ARG A 15 -1.92 0.88 -27.45
N HIS A 16 -3.06 0.60 -26.81
CA HIS A 16 -4.10 1.59 -26.57
C HIS A 16 -3.61 2.75 -25.69
N ARG A 17 -2.91 2.43 -24.61
CA ARG A 17 -2.28 3.41 -23.72
C ARG A 17 -1.27 4.30 -24.49
N GLN A 18 -0.39 3.68 -25.27
CA GLN A 18 0.61 4.39 -26.09
C GLN A 18 -0.06 5.26 -27.18
N ALA A 19 -1.20 4.83 -27.71
CA ALA A 19 -1.97 5.60 -28.70
C ALA A 19 -2.73 6.79 -28.12
N GLY A 20 -2.71 6.99 -26.79
CA GLY A 20 -3.28 8.15 -26.15
C GLY A 20 -4.61 7.91 -25.40
N ALA A 21 -5.02 6.65 -25.19
CA ALA A 21 -6.19 6.35 -24.36
C ALA A 21 -5.99 6.88 -22.94
N THR A 22 -6.96 7.61 -22.40
CA THR A 22 -6.97 8.10 -21.01
C THR A 22 -7.24 6.96 -20.05
N GLU A 23 -8.09 6.01 -20.42
CA GLU A 23 -8.42 4.84 -19.64
C GLU A 23 -8.38 3.58 -20.50
N VAL A 24 -7.90 2.49 -19.92
CA VAL A 24 -7.92 1.16 -20.53
C VAL A 24 -8.47 0.16 -19.54
N LEU A 25 -9.59 -0.47 -19.89
CA LEU A 25 -10.23 -1.53 -19.10
C LEU A 25 -9.84 -2.89 -19.68
N LEU A 26 -9.25 -3.73 -18.83
CA LEU A 26 -9.00 -5.15 -19.13
C LEU A 26 -9.96 -5.99 -18.32
N SER A 27 -10.58 -6.98 -18.95
CA SER A 27 -11.51 -7.89 -18.28
C SER A 27 -11.26 -9.34 -18.67
N SER A 28 -11.44 -10.24 -17.71
CA SER A 28 -11.43 -11.70 -17.87
C SER A 28 -12.53 -12.32 -17.00
N GLU A 29 -12.69 -13.63 -17.07
CA GLU A 29 -13.67 -14.35 -16.24
C GLU A 29 -13.45 -14.16 -14.73
N ASN A 30 -12.20 -13.94 -14.28
CA ASN A 30 -11.83 -13.98 -12.86
C ASN A 30 -11.46 -12.59 -12.29
N ARG A 31 -11.15 -11.61 -13.15
CA ARG A 31 -10.72 -10.28 -12.70
C ARG A 31 -10.83 -9.25 -13.81
N TRP A 32 -10.89 -8.02 -13.38
CA TRP A 32 -10.73 -6.88 -14.28
C TRP A 32 -9.80 -5.84 -13.66
N ALA A 33 -9.24 -4.97 -14.50
CA ALA A 33 -8.43 -3.85 -14.08
C ALA A 33 -8.73 -2.64 -14.95
N LEU A 34 -8.89 -1.47 -14.30
CA LEU A 34 -8.98 -0.18 -14.97
C LEU A 34 -7.67 0.57 -14.73
N MET A 35 -6.99 0.91 -15.81
CA MET A 35 -5.82 1.78 -15.78
C MET A 35 -6.23 3.17 -16.22
N HIS A 36 -5.93 4.16 -15.39
CA HIS A 36 -6.14 5.58 -15.68
C HIS A 36 -4.79 6.28 -15.83
N GLU A 37 -4.57 6.88 -16.98
CA GLU A 37 -3.34 7.61 -17.29
C GLU A 37 -3.51 9.08 -16.86
N LEU A 38 -2.78 9.53 -15.86
CA LEU A 38 -2.86 10.90 -15.35
C LEU A 38 -2.36 11.93 -16.36
N ARG A 39 -1.40 11.53 -17.19
CA ARG A 39 -0.72 12.40 -18.16
C ARG A 39 -0.23 13.69 -17.51
N ASP A 40 -0.85 14.83 -17.85
CA ASP A 40 -0.51 16.14 -17.31
C ASP A 40 -1.34 16.51 -16.06
N SER A 41 -2.20 15.61 -15.57
CA SER A 41 -2.97 15.80 -14.35
C SER A 41 -2.13 15.55 -13.10
N LEU A 42 -2.51 16.21 -12.00
CA LEU A 42 -1.87 15.97 -10.69
C LEU A 42 -2.21 14.55 -10.19
N GLU A 43 -1.32 14.02 -9.37
CA GLU A 43 -1.59 12.78 -8.64
C GLU A 43 -2.82 12.95 -7.75
N PRO A 44 -3.81 12.04 -7.83
CA PRO A 44 -5.02 12.14 -7.01
C PRO A 44 -4.69 11.94 -5.52
N SER A 45 -5.44 12.60 -4.67
CA SER A 45 -5.35 12.42 -3.23
C SER A 45 -5.74 10.99 -2.82
N LEU A 46 -5.28 10.56 -1.64
CA LEU A 46 -5.68 9.26 -1.10
C LEU A 46 -7.20 9.12 -1.01
N ASN A 47 -7.92 10.17 -0.59
CA ASN A 47 -9.38 10.15 -0.49
C ASN A 47 -10.06 9.96 -1.85
N GLU A 48 -9.54 10.57 -2.90
CA GLU A 48 -10.05 10.38 -4.26
C GLU A 48 -9.82 8.95 -4.75
N LEU A 49 -8.64 8.36 -4.44
CA LEU A 49 -8.36 6.96 -4.77
C LEU A 49 -9.27 6.01 -4.00
N LEU A 50 -9.47 6.22 -2.69
CA LEU A 50 -10.37 5.42 -1.86
C LEU A 50 -11.82 5.47 -2.35
N SER A 51 -12.27 6.62 -2.86
CA SER A 51 -13.63 6.77 -3.40
C SER A 51 -13.90 5.91 -4.64
N LYS A 52 -12.85 5.41 -5.30
CA LYS A 52 -12.96 4.52 -6.47
C LYS A 52 -13.07 3.05 -6.10
N LEU A 53 -12.83 2.69 -4.83
CA LEU A 53 -12.95 1.32 -4.34
C LEU A 53 -14.40 0.99 -3.99
N SER A 54 -14.79 -0.25 -4.22
CA SER A 54 -16.04 -0.77 -3.67
C SER A 54 -15.97 -0.81 -2.14
N PRO A 55 -17.09 -0.64 -1.42
CA PRO A 55 -17.12 -0.80 0.04
C PRO A 55 -16.60 -2.18 0.47
N VAL A 56 -15.67 -2.18 1.42
CA VAL A 56 -15.07 -3.37 2.03
C VAL A 56 -14.85 -3.11 3.52
N ASP A 57 -14.68 -4.18 4.31
CA ASP A 57 -14.47 -4.07 5.75
C ASP A 57 -13.09 -3.51 6.10
N LEU A 58 -12.08 -3.74 5.26
CA LEU A 58 -10.70 -3.29 5.47
C LEU A 58 -10.04 -2.90 4.16
N VAL A 59 -9.37 -1.76 4.14
CA VAL A 59 -8.46 -1.35 3.07
C VAL A 59 -7.04 -1.32 3.60
N LEU A 60 -6.16 -2.08 2.98
CA LEU A 60 -4.72 -2.01 3.23
C LEU A 60 -4.06 -1.10 2.19
N ILE A 61 -3.26 -0.16 2.66
CA ILE A 61 -2.60 0.82 1.80
C ILE A 61 -1.10 0.67 1.94
N GLU A 62 -0.42 0.43 0.83
CA GLU A 62 1.04 0.42 0.78
C GLU A 62 1.57 1.77 0.28
N GLY A 63 2.63 2.27 0.90
CA GLY A 63 3.17 3.61 0.63
C GLY A 63 2.45 4.68 1.45
N PHE A 64 2.13 5.81 0.84
CA PHE A 64 1.40 6.94 1.47
C PHE A 64 1.88 7.33 2.88
N LYS A 65 3.19 7.26 3.11
CA LYS A 65 3.80 7.48 4.44
C LYS A 65 3.55 8.86 5.04
N ASN A 66 3.20 9.84 4.24
CA ASN A 66 2.89 11.20 4.68
C ASN A 66 1.41 11.43 5.04
N GLU A 67 0.53 10.45 4.76
CA GLU A 67 -0.88 10.55 5.10
C GLU A 67 -1.13 10.28 6.59
N HIS A 68 -2.12 10.94 7.17
CA HIS A 68 -2.50 10.77 8.57
C HIS A 68 -3.48 9.60 8.75
N CYS A 69 -2.95 8.40 8.83
CA CYS A 69 -3.71 7.18 9.13
C CYS A 69 -2.88 6.29 10.06
N LEU A 70 -3.52 5.32 10.70
CA LEU A 70 -2.80 4.31 11.48
C LEU A 70 -1.86 3.51 10.57
N LYS A 71 -0.61 3.40 10.96
CA LYS A 71 0.42 2.72 10.18
C LYS A 71 1.09 1.62 10.97
N MET A 72 1.49 0.60 10.27
CA MET A 72 2.45 -0.39 10.73
C MET A 72 3.70 -0.30 9.85
N GLU A 73 4.86 -0.16 10.46
CA GLU A 73 6.12 -0.10 9.74
C GLU A 73 6.65 -1.51 9.50
N ALA A 74 7.04 -1.82 8.28
CA ALA A 74 7.84 -3.00 7.96
C ALA A 74 9.32 -2.60 7.88
N PHE A 75 10.13 -3.15 8.78
CA PHE A 75 11.54 -2.79 8.93
C PHE A 75 12.44 -4.00 8.71
N ARG A 76 13.50 -3.80 7.94
CA ARG A 76 14.61 -4.76 7.80
C ARG A 76 15.92 -4.08 8.16
N VAL A 77 16.71 -4.75 9.01
CA VAL A 77 18.01 -4.23 9.47
C VAL A 77 18.98 -4.01 8.30
N GLU A 78 18.86 -4.77 7.25
CA GLU A 78 19.70 -4.68 6.05
C GLU A 78 19.54 -3.36 5.28
N ASN A 79 18.45 -2.62 5.53
CA ASN A 79 18.21 -1.31 4.89
C ASN A 79 19.11 -0.20 5.47
N ASN A 80 19.85 -0.44 6.55
CA ASN A 80 20.75 0.51 7.21
C ASN A 80 20.10 1.86 7.62
N ASN A 81 18.77 1.86 7.82
CA ASN A 81 18.01 3.02 8.27
C ASN A 81 17.64 2.88 9.75
N GLN A 82 17.18 3.98 10.35
CA GLN A 82 16.50 3.93 11.66
C GLN A 82 15.00 3.72 11.44
N PRO A 83 14.31 3.00 12.35
CA PRO A 83 12.87 2.85 12.29
C PRO A 83 12.16 4.22 12.36
N LEU A 84 11.18 4.44 11.51
CA LEU A 84 10.35 5.65 11.50
C LEU A 84 9.48 5.76 12.76
N GLY A 85 9.09 4.64 13.36
CA GLY A 85 8.32 4.57 14.60
C GLY A 85 8.96 5.26 15.81
N GLN A 86 10.24 5.65 15.72
CA GLN A 86 10.88 6.49 16.74
C GLN A 86 10.41 7.95 16.71
N SER A 87 9.92 8.44 15.59
CA SER A 87 9.59 9.86 15.39
C SER A 87 8.18 10.12 14.85
N ALA A 88 7.47 9.09 14.40
CA ALA A 88 6.14 9.23 13.79
C ALA A 88 5.05 8.69 14.73
N ASN A 89 4.17 9.56 15.22
CA ASN A 89 3.11 9.22 16.18
C ASN A 89 1.97 8.36 15.59
N ASP A 90 1.87 8.29 14.28
CA ASP A 90 0.87 7.50 13.57
C ASP A 90 1.31 6.06 13.28
N ILE A 91 2.57 5.72 13.57
CA ILE A 91 3.06 4.34 13.54
C ILE A 91 2.70 3.68 14.87
N ILE A 92 1.82 2.68 14.81
CA ILE A 92 1.26 1.99 15.99
C ILE A 92 1.89 0.63 16.27
N ALA A 93 2.69 0.13 15.36
CA ALA A 93 3.44 -1.13 15.50
C ALA A 93 4.58 -1.24 14.48
N LEU A 94 5.52 -2.12 14.77
CA LEU A 94 6.65 -2.46 13.91
C LEU A 94 6.63 -3.96 13.61
N ALA A 95 6.78 -4.33 12.33
CA ALA A 95 7.15 -5.68 11.93
C ALA A 95 8.64 -5.68 11.55
N SER A 96 9.46 -6.50 12.21
CA SER A 96 10.91 -6.41 12.06
C SER A 96 11.59 -7.79 12.14
N ASN A 97 12.70 -7.92 11.43
CA ASN A 97 13.61 -9.07 11.53
C ASN A 97 14.70 -8.89 12.61
N THR A 98 14.59 -7.86 13.46
CA THR A 98 15.52 -7.60 14.56
C THR A 98 14.82 -6.98 15.76
N THR A 99 15.51 -6.94 16.91
CA THR A 99 14.99 -6.35 18.14
C THR A 99 15.22 -4.84 18.20
N HIS A 100 14.29 -4.12 18.82
CA HIS A 100 14.34 -2.67 19.00
C HIS A 100 14.07 -2.29 20.47
N PRO A 101 15.04 -2.50 21.40
CA PRO A 101 14.82 -2.37 22.84
C PRO A 101 14.43 -0.95 23.29
N ASN A 102 14.73 0.06 22.49
CA ASN A 102 14.44 1.48 22.80
C ASN A 102 13.13 1.96 22.18
N LEU A 103 12.37 1.11 21.48
CA LEU A 103 11.12 1.47 20.83
C LEU A 103 9.94 1.05 21.71
N ASN A 104 9.13 2.01 22.11
CA ASN A 104 7.93 1.76 22.93
C ASN A 104 6.71 1.48 22.05
N LEU A 105 6.81 0.50 21.17
CA LEU A 105 5.74 0.04 20.28
C LEU A 105 5.68 -1.49 20.29
N PRO A 106 4.52 -2.10 20.03
CA PRO A 106 4.44 -3.53 19.71
C PRO A 106 5.35 -3.87 18.54
N ILE A 107 6.16 -4.91 18.71
CA ILE A 107 7.08 -5.40 17.68
C ILE A 107 6.71 -6.83 17.35
N PHE A 108 6.53 -7.12 16.08
CA PHE A 108 6.20 -8.43 15.53
C PHE A 108 7.36 -8.95 14.69
N ASP A 109 7.49 -10.28 14.64
CA ASP A 109 8.36 -10.88 13.64
C ASP A 109 7.84 -10.54 12.24
N LEU A 110 8.75 -10.13 11.34
CA LEU A 110 8.40 -9.71 9.99
C LEU A 110 7.69 -10.82 9.18
N ASP A 111 7.98 -12.07 9.49
CA ASP A 111 7.43 -13.23 8.81
C ASP A 111 6.21 -13.84 9.54
N ASP A 112 5.86 -13.35 10.73
CA ASP A 112 4.65 -13.77 11.45
C ASP A 112 3.41 -13.02 10.96
N THR A 113 2.98 -13.38 9.76
CA THR A 113 1.80 -12.77 9.11
C THR A 113 0.51 -12.99 9.89
N THR A 114 0.41 -14.06 10.68
CA THR A 114 -0.77 -14.38 11.48
C THR A 114 -0.93 -13.41 12.65
N GLU A 115 0.12 -13.19 13.44
CA GLU A 115 0.08 -12.23 14.55
C GLU A 115 -0.09 -10.79 14.06
N ILE A 116 0.55 -10.44 12.95
CA ILE A 116 0.38 -9.15 12.29
C ILE A 116 -1.08 -8.94 11.88
N ALA A 117 -1.70 -9.91 11.20
CA ALA A 117 -3.09 -9.83 10.79
C ALA A 117 -4.04 -9.69 12.00
N ASN A 118 -3.85 -10.51 13.04
CA ASN A 118 -4.63 -10.44 14.27
C ASN A 118 -4.50 -9.09 14.98
N PHE A 119 -3.32 -8.49 14.97
CA PHE A 119 -3.11 -7.16 15.52
C PHE A 119 -3.89 -6.11 14.73
N ILE A 120 -3.81 -6.14 13.39
CA ILE A 120 -4.53 -5.20 12.51
C ILE A 120 -6.04 -5.32 12.75
N LEU A 121 -6.60 -6.53 12.71
CA LEU A 121 -8.04 -6.76 12.92
C LEU A 121 -8.52 -6.17 14.26
N ARG A 122 -7.77 -6.41 15.35
CA ARG A 122 -8.09 -5.83 16.66
C ARG A 122 -8.04 -4.29 16.67
N LYS A 123 -7.13 -3.69 15.90
CA LYS A 123 -6.96 -2.22 15.85
C LYS A 123 -8.06 -1.50 15.07
N VAL A 124 -8.72 -2.21 14.16
CA VAL A 124 -9.84 -1.68 13.37
C VAL A 124 -11.19 -2.28 13.78
N ASP A 125 -11.27 -2.91 14.98
CA ASP A 125 -12.47 -3.51 15.56
C ASP A 125 -13.16 -4.55 14.64
N LEU A 126 -12.39 -5.24 13.79
CA LEU A 126 -12.86 -6.38 13.00
C LEU A 126 -12.62 -7.71 13.73
N LYS A 127 -13.51 -8.68 13.48
CA LYS A 127 -13.47 -10.03 14.08
C LYS A 127 -13.09 -11.08 13.05
#